data_106199a2c8a291a58228281617ef4f97
#
_entry.id   106199a2c8a291a58228281617ef4f97
#
_cell.length_a   1.000
_cell.length_b   1.000
_cell.length_c   1.000
_cell.angle_alpha   90.00
_cell.angle_beta   90.00
_cell.angle_gamma   90.00
#
_symmetry.space_group_name_H-M   'P 1'
#
loop_
_entity.id
_entity.type
_entity.pdbx_description
1 polymer ?
#
loop_
_entity_poly.entity_id
_entity_poly.type
_entity_poly.pdbx_seq_one_letter_code
_entity_poly.pdbx_strand_id
1 'polypeptide(L)'
;PISPIETVPVKLKPGMDGPKVKQWPLTKEKIEALTAICDEMEKEGKITKIGPENPYNTPIFAIKKKDSTKWRKLVDFRELNKRTQDFWEVQLGIPHPAGLKKKKSVTVLDVGDAYFSVPLYEDFRKYTAFTIPSVNNGTPGIRYQYNVLPQGWKGSPAIFQSSMTKILEPFRKQNPDIVIYQYMDDLYVGSDLEIGQHRIKIEELRQHLLRWGFTTPDKKHQKEPPFLWMGYELHPDKWTVQPIQLPVQDSWTVNDIQKLVGKLNWASQIYPGIKVRQLCRLLRGAKALTDIVPLTEEAELELAENREILKETVHGVYYDPSKDLIAEIQKQGQDQWSYQIYQEPFKNLKTGKYAKMRTAHTNDIKQLTEAVQKIAMESIVIWGKTPKFRLPIQKETWETWWTDYWQATWIPEWEFVNTPPLVKLWYQLEKDPIAGVETF
;
A
#
# COMPACT_ATOMS: atom_id res chain seq x y z
N PRO A 1 -1.70 -22.47 -21.36
CA PRO A 1 -2.33 -23.76 -21.07
C PRO A 1 -2.04 -24.19 -19.64
N ILE A 2 -3.01 -24.88 -19.05
CA ILE A 2 -2.90 -25.38 -17.69
C ILE A 2 -1.97 -26.58 -17.67
N SER A 3 -0.96 -26.56 -16.79
CA SER A 3 -0.02 -27.66 -16.67
C SER A 3 -0.68 -28.89 -16.04
N PRO A 4 -0.41 -30.10 -16.54
CA PRO A 4 -0.94 -31.33 -15.96
C PRO A 4 -0.14 -31.78 -14.74
N ILE A 5 0.17 -30.88 -13.83
CA ILE A 5 0.94 -31.19 -12.64
C ILE A 5 0.02 -31.56 -11.47
N GLU A 6 0.60 -32.27 -10.51
CA GLU A 6 -0.11 -32.60 -9.30
C GLU A 6 -0.35 -31.34 -8.47
N THR A 7 -1.56 -31.24 -7.92
CA THR A 7 -1.93 -30.09 -7.11
C THR A 7 -1.32 -30.13 -5.71
N VAL A 8 -1.05 -28.98 -5.16
CA VAL A 8 -0.60 -28.85 -3.77
C VAL A 8 -1.83 -28.83 -2.85
N PRO A 9 -1.94 -29.74 -1.89
CA PRO A 9 -3.05 -29.74 -0.95
C PRO A 9 -3.12 -28.44 -0.16
N VAL A 10 -4.31 -27.87 -0.06
CA VAL A 10 -4.58 -26.62 0.66
C VAL A 10 -5.77 -26.82 1.57
N LYS A 11 -5.69 -26.28 2.78
CA LYS A 11 -6.77 -26.30 3.76
C LYS A 11 -7.00 -24.91 4.33
N LEU A 12 -8.23 -24.67 4.73
CA LEU A 12 -8.55 -23.51 5.55
C LEU A 12 -7.92 -23.68 6.94
N LYS A 13 -7.74 -22.55 7.62
CA LYS A 13 -7.29 -22.53 9.01
C LYS A 13 -8.24 -23.37 9.86
N PRO A 14 -7.72 -24.18 10.83
CA PRO A 14 -8.58 -25.03 11.67
C PRO A 14 -9.71 -24.26 12.34
N GLY A 15 -10.92 -24.81 12.25
CA GLY A 15 -12.11 -24.20 12.84
C GLY A 15 -12.74 -23.08 12.02
N MET A 16 -12.20 -22.77 10.84
CA MET A 16 -12.76 -21.75 9.96
C MET A 16 -13.46 -22.36 8.76
N ASP A 17 -14.55 -21.72 8.36
CA ASP A 17 -15.25 -22.02 7.11
C ASP A 17 -14.80 -21.05 6.00
N GLY A 18 -15.26 -21.27 4.76
CA GLY A 18 -14.95 -20.40 3.63
C GLY A 18 -15.59 -19.02 3.72
N PRO A 19 -15.16 -18.10 2.87
CA PRO A 19 -15.66 -16.71 2.89
C PRO A 19 -17.10 -16.63 2.38
N LYS A 20 -17.89 -15.77 3.02
CA LYS A 20 -19.29 -15.51 2.65
C LYS A 20 -19.48 -13.99 2.60
N VAL A 21 -18.76 -13.33 1.70
CA VAL A 21 -18.76 -11.88 1.57
C VAL A 21 -19.66 -11.47 0.43
N LYS A 22 -20.58 -10.56 0.70
CA LYS A 22 -21.59 -10.12 -0.26
C LYS A 22 -20.96 -9.37 -1.43
N GLN A 23 -21.45 -9.65 -2.64
CA GLN A 23 -21.08 -8.90 -3.83
C GLN A 23 -21.79 -7.55 -3.84
N TRP A 24 -21.01 -6.49 -4.01
CA TRP A 24 -21.55 -5.13 -4.15
C TRP A 24 -22.19 -4.94 -5.52
N PRO A 25 -23.23 -4.10 -5.64
CA PRO A 25 -23.76 -3.71 -6.93
C PRO A 25 -22.69 -3.07 -7.80
N LEU A 26 -22.72 -3.38 -9.10
CA LEU A 26 -21.79 -2.83 -10.07
C LEU A 26 -22.57 -2.12 -11.18
N THR A 27 -21.92 -1.15 -11.83
CA THR A 27 -22.50 -0.48 -12.98
C THR A 27 -22.65 -1.44 -14.15
N LYS A 28 -23.57 -1.14 -15.06
CA LYS A 28 -23.80 -1.95 -16.27
C LYS A 28 -22.51 -2.13 -17.07
N GLU A 29 -21.72 -1.08 -17.23
CA GLU A 29 -20.46 -1.12 -17.96
C GLU A 29 -19.47 -2.11 -17.34
N LYS A 30 -19.35 -2.10 -16.00
CA LYS A 30 -18.46 -3.01 -15.29
C LYS A 30 -18.95 -4.45 -15.34
N ILE A 31 -20.26 -4.66 -15.24
CA ILE A 31 -20.86 -6.00 -15.38
C ILE A 31 -20.58 -6.58 -16.78
N GLU A 32 -20.75 -5.77 -17.82
CA GLU A 32 -20.45 -6.20 -19.19
C GLU A 32 -18.98 -6.56 -19.36
N ALA A 33 -18.09 -5.75 -18.81
CA ALA A 33 -16.65 -6.00 -18.86
C ALA A 33 -16.28 -7.31 -18.15
N LEU A 34 -16.81 -7.52 -16.95
CA LEU A 34 -16.56 -8.73 -16.17
C LEU A 34 -17.16 -9.98 -16.83
N THR A 35 -18.32 -9.84 -17.46
CA THR A 35 -18.95 -10.93 -18.21
C THR A 35 -18.05 -11.38 -19.35
N ALA A 36 -17.51 -10.45 -20.12
CA ALA A 36 -16.59 -10.77 -21.21
C ALA A 36 -15.30 -11.42 -20.70
N ILE A 37 -14.73 -10.91 -19.62
CA ILE A 37 -13.52 -11.48 -19.01
C ILE A 37 -13.78 -12.92 -18.53
N CYS A 38 -14.88 -13.14 -17.84
CA CYS A 38 -15.21 -14.46 -17.29
C CYS A 38 -15.57 -15.47 -18.38
N ASP A 39 -16.24 -15.04 -19.45
CA ASP A 39 -16.49 -15.91 -20.60
C ASP A 39 -15.20 -16.43 -21.20
N GLU A 40 -14.21 -15.55 -21.35
CA GLU A 40 -12.90 -15.94 -21.88
C GLU A 40 -12.17 -16.86 -20.90
N MET A 41 -12.20 -16.56 -19.62
CA MET A 41 -11.58 -17.42 -18.60
C MET A 41 -12.23 -18.80 -18.54
N GLU A 42 -13.55 -18.87 -18.68
CA GLU A 42 -14.27 -20.14 -18.72
C GLU A 42 -13.86 -20.97 -19.92
N LYS A 43 -13.76 -20.36 -21.11
CA LYS A 43 -13.31 -21.04 -22.32
C LYS A 43 -11.91 -21.60 -22.19
N GLU A 44 -11.05 -20.91 -21.45
CA GLU A 44 -9.67 -21.34 -21.21
C GLU A 44 -9.55 -22.34 -20.07
N GLY A 45 -10.65 -22.72 -19.43
CA GLY A 45 -10.66 -23.68 -18.35
C GLY A 45 -10.21 -23.15 -17.00
N LYS A 46 -10.02 -21.85 -16.86
CA LYS A 46 -9.54 -21.21 -15.62
C LYS A 46 -10.60 -21.15 -14.54
N ILE A 47 -11.86 -21.01 -14.94
CA ILE A 47 -13.01 -20.97 -14.04
C ILE A 47 -14.12 -21.87 -14.58
N THR A 48 -15.03 -22.27 -13.70
CA THR A 48 -16.18 -23.11 -14.04
C THR A 48 -17.42 -22.51 -13.38
N LYS A 49 -18.55 -22.52 -14.11
CA LYS A 49 -19.84 -22.12 -13.53
C LYS A 49 -20.25 -23.09 -12.44
N ILE A 50 -20.82 -22.56 -11.38
CA ILE A 50 -21.31 -23.34 -10.25
C ILE A 50 -22.77 -22.99 -9.96
N GLY A 51 -23.43 -23.89 -9.23
CA GLY A 51 -24.82 -23.72 -8.86
C GLY A 51 -25.02 -23.07 -7.51
N PRO A 52 -26.28 -22.92 -7.09
CA PRO A 52 -26.62 -22.23 -5.84
C PRO A 52 -26.29 -23.05 -4.58
N GLU A 53 -25.90 -24.31 -4.71
CA GLU A 53 -25.53 -25.16 -3.60
C GLU A 53 -24.24 -24.73 -2.91
N ASN A 54 -23.38 -23.98 -3.61
CA ASN A 54 -22.15 -23.43 -3.03
C ASN A 54 -22.51 -22.19 -2.20
N PRO A 55 -22.28 -22.18 -0.88
CA PRO A 55 -22.66 -21.05 -0.04
C PRO A 55 -21.63 -19.94 0.03
N TYR A 56 -20.44 -20.14 -0.57
CA TYR A 56 -19.32 -19.22 -0.43
C TYR A 56 -19.39 -18.11 -1.45
N ASN A 57 -18.82 -16.97 -1.12
CA ASN A 57 -18.67 -15.85 -2.05
C ASN A 57 -17.55 -14.91 -1.66
N THR A 58 -16.85 -14.44 -2.68
CA THR A 58 -15.84 -13.39 -2.59
C THR A 58 -16.22 -12.27 -3.56
N PRO A 59 -16.15 -10.99 -3.15
CA PRO A 59 -16.53 -9.89 -4.03
C PRO A 59 -15.54 -9.71 -5.18
N ILE A 60 -16.05 -9.25 -6.31
CA ILE A 60 -15.24 -8.89 -7.47
C ILE A 60 -15.51 -7.45 -7.89
N PHE A 61 -14.53 -6.84 -8.50
CA PHE A 61 -14.58 -5.49 -9.03
C PHE A 61 -13.95 -5.45 -10.41
N ALA A 62 -14.30 -4.44 -11.20
CA ALA A 62 -13.61 -4.14 -12.45
C ALA A 62 -12.82 -2.85 -12.27
N ILE A 63 -11.53 -2.90 -12.56
CA ILE A 63 -10.64 -1.75 -12.49
C ILE A 63 -9.98 -1.50 -13.84
N LYS A 64 -9.53 -0.27 -14.06
CA LYS A 64 -8.72 0.08 -15.23
C LYS A 64 -7.34 0.48 -14.74
N LYS A 65 -6.32 -0.15 -15.27
CA LYS A 65 -4.96 0.33 -15.04
C LYS A 65 -4.77 1.63 -15.80
N LYS A 66 -3.99 2.53 -15.23
CA LYS A 66 -3.71 3.84 -15.80
C LYS A 66 -3.13 3.68 -17.22
N ASP A 67 -3.57 4.52 -18.15
CA ASP A 67 -3.23 4.49 -19.57
C ASP A 67 -3.71 3.24 -20.31
N SER A 68 -4.60 2.45 -19.70
CA SER A 68 -5.24 1.34 -20.36
C SER A 68 -6.73 1.60 -20.52
N THR A 69 -7.26 1.26 -21.70
CA THR A 69 -8.69 1.26 -21.93
C THR A 69 -9.33 -0.07 -21.55
N LYS A 70 -8.49 -1.06 -21.20
CA LYS A 70 -8.96 -2.40 -20.86
C LYS A 70 -9.36 -2.50 -19.41
N TRP A 71 -10.51 -3.12 -19.18
CA TRP A 71 -10.91 -3.50 -17.85
C TRP A 71 -10.10 -4.70 -17.35
N ARG A 72 -9.81 -4.70 -16.07
CA ARG A 72 -9.20 -5.83 -15.39
C ARG A 72 -10.11 -6.27 -14.26
N LYS A 73 -10.24 -7.58 -14.09
CA LYS A 73 -10.97 -8.16 -12.97
C LYS A 73 -10.09 -8.10 -11.73
N LEU A 74 -10.65 -7.60 -10.63
CA LEU A 74 -10.01 -7.60 -9.32
C LEU A 74 -10.88 -8.41 -8.38
N VAL A 75 -10.33 -9.44 -7.78
CA VAL A 75 -11.02 -10.26 -6.79
C VAL A 75 -10.53 -9.86 -5.40
N ASP A 76 -11.47 -9.52 -4.51
CA ASP A 76 -11.13 -9.15 -3.15
C ASP A 76 -11.01 -10.39 -2.26
N PHE A 77 -9.85 -11.03 -2.30
CA PHE A 77 -9.58 -12.22 -1.51
C PHE A 77 -9.12 -11.95 -0.07
N ARG A 78 -9.31 -10.74 0.45
CA ARG A 78 -8.86 -10.43 1.83
C ARG A 78 -9.40 -11.41 2.86
N GLU A 79 -10.68 -11.75 2.76
CA GLU A 79 -11.30 -12.70 3.70
C GLU A 79 -10.75 -14.12 3.52
N LEU A 80 -10.67 -14.60 2.29
CA LEU A 80 -10.07 -15.92 2.04
C LEU A 80 -8.61 -15.98 2.45
N ASN A 81 -7.86 -14.90 2.21
CA ASN A 81 -6.46 -14.81 2.64
C ASN A 81 -6.32 -14.98 4.15
N LYS A 82 -7.18 -14.35 4.94
CA LYS A 82 -7.18 -14.52 6.41
C LYS A 82 -7.49 -15.95 6.81
N ARG A 83 -8.41 -16.60 6.12
CA ARG A 83 -8.86 -17.95 6.45
C ARG A 83 -7.91 -19.05 5.97
N THR A 84 -6.90 -18.69 5.17
CA THR A 84 -5.82 -19.58 4.73
C THR A 84 -4.46 -19.17 5.27
N GLN A 85 -4.41 -18.25 6.23
CA GLN A 85 -3.17 -17.61 6.69
C GLN A 85 -2.11 -18.61 7.16
N ASP A 86 -2.47 -19.62 7.92
CA ASP A 86 -1.50 -20.61 8.41
C ASP A 86 -0.79 -21.35 7.27
N PHE A 87 -1.51 -21.62 6.20
CA PHE A 87 -0.97 -22.35 5.05
C PHE A 87 0.17 -21.57 4.41
N TRP A 88 -0.06 -20.31 4.02
CA TRP A 88 0.95 -19.55 3.30
C TRP A 88 2.05 -18.96 4.21
N GLU A 89 1.79 -18.74 5.50
CA GLU A 89 2.80 -18.24 6.43
C GLU A 89 3.73 -19.35 6.95
N VAL A 90 3.16 -20.47 7.38
CA VAL A 90 3.92 -21.51 8.09
C VAL A 90 4.57 -22.50 7.13
N GLN A 91 3.85 -22.91 6.10
CA GLN A 91 4.29 -23.99 5.22
C GLN A 91 5.08 -23.50 4.00
N LEU A 92 4.71 -22.36 3.43
CA LEU A 92 5.23 -21.85 2.16
C LEU A 92 5.59 -20.36 2.23
N GLY A 93 6.04 -19.86 3.38
CA GLY A 93 6.41 -18.45 3.52
C GLY A 93 7.50 -18.02 2.53
N ILE A 94 7.33 -16.84 1.95
CA ILE A 94 8.32 -16.25 1.05
C ILE A 94 9.20 -15.30 1.88
N PRO A 95 10.52 -15.54 1.93
CA PRO A 95 11.40 -14.66 2.71
C PRO A 95 11.48 -13.27 2.07
N HIS A 96 11.45 -12.24 2.91
CA HIS A 96 11.59 -10.86 2.47
C HIS A 96 13.06 -10.43 2.53
N PRO A 97 13.67 -10.02 1.41
CA PRO A 97 15.07 -9.62 1.41
C PRO A 97 15.25 -8.22 1.99
N ALA A 98 16.02 -8.11 3.06
CA ALA A 98 16.30 -6.84 3.73
C ALA A 98 17.00 -5.81 2.85
N GLY A 99 17.68 -6.27 1.80
CA GLY A 99 18.42 -5.40 0.89
C GLY A 99 17.57 -4.64 -0.12
N LEU A 100 16.31 -5.04 -0.31
CA LEU A 100 15.46 -4.42 -1.33
C LEU A 100 15.24 -2.92 -1.08
N LYS A 101 15.00 -2.55 0.18
CA LYS A 101 14.76 -1.14 0.57
C LYS A 101 15.97 -0.24 0.40
N LYS A 102 17.16 -0.81 0.22
CA LYS A 102 18.42 -0.06 0.07
C LYS A 102 18.80 0.18 -1.37
N LYS A 103 18.06 -0.38 -2.32
CA LYS A 103 18.38 -0.28 -3.73
C LYS A 103 18.06 1.09 -4.31
N LYS A 104 18.83 1.49 -5.33
CA LYS A 104 18.62 2.77 -6.01
C LYS A 104 17.36 2.78 -6.85
N SER A 105 17.03 1.65 -7.47
CA SER A 105 15.85 1.52 -8.31
C SER A 105 15.20 0.17 -8.08
N VAL A 106 13.88 0.18 -7.93
CA VAL A 106 13.06 -1.02 -7.83
C VAL A 106 11.95 -0.91 -8.87
N THR A 107 11.86 -1.89 -9.75
CA THR A 107 10.79 -1.97 -10.74
C THR A 107 9.80 -3.06 -10.33
N VAL A 108 8.52 -2.78 -10.48
CA VAL A 108 7.44 -3.71 -10.15
C VAL A 108 6.89 -4.30 -11.44
N LEU A 109 6.91 -5.64 -11.55
CA LEU A 109 6.40 -6.37 -12.71
C LEU A 109 5.22 -7.23 -12.30
N ASP A 110 4.11 -7.14 -13.04
CA ASP A 110 2.95 -8.01 -12.83
C ASP A 110 3.21 -9.35 -13.50
N VAL A 111 3.25 -10.41 -12.70
CA VAL A 111 3.48 -11.77 -13.17
C VAL A 111 2.29 -12.69 -12.86
N GLY A 112 1.15 -12.12 -12.56
CA GLY A 112 -0.03 -12.87 -12.11
C GLY A 112 -0.56 -13.88 -13.12
N ASP A 113 -0.33 -13.65 -14.41
CA ASP A 113 -0.76 -14.60 -15.44
C ASP A 113 -0.11 -15.97 -15.29
N ALA A 114 1.07 -16.03 -14.66
CA ALA A 114 1.76 -17.29 -14.42
C ALA A 114 0.94 -18.25 -13.55
N TYR A 115 0.15 -17.72 -12.63
CA TYR A 115 -0.65 -18.52 -11.71
C TYR A 115 -1.72 -19.31 -12.44
N PHE A 116 -2.21 -18.82 -13.55
CA PHE A 116 -3.26 -19.47 -14.31
C PHE A 116 -2.82 -20.76 -15.02
N SER A 117 -1.52 -21.01 -15.05
CA SER A 117 -0.98 -22.27 -15.61
C SER A 117 -0.98 -23.42 -14.59
N VAL A 118 -1.26 -23.14 -13.33
CA VAL A 118 -1.16 -24.11 -12.24
C VAL A 118 -2.56 -24.47 -11.72
N PRO A 119 -2.92 -25.76 -11.72
CA PRO A 119 -4.23 -26.17 -11.20
C PRO A 119 -4.33 -26.00 -9.70
N LEU A 120 -5.52 -25.63 -9.24
CA LEU A 120 -5.83 -25.50 -7.81
C LEU A 120 -6.38 -26.82 -7.29
N TYR A 121 -5.97 -27.18 -6.06
CA TYR A 121 -6.45 -28.37 -5.36
C TYR A 121 -7.97 -28.47 -5.40
N GLU A 122 -8.49 -29.61 -5.86
CA GLU A 122 -9.92 -29.81 -6.14
C GLU A 122 -10.81 -29.43 -4.96
N ASP A 123 -10.49 -29.95 -3.77
CA ASP A 123 -11.33 -29.75 -2.59
C ASP A 123 -11.38 -28.30 -2.10
N PHE A 124 -10.44 -27.47 -2.55
CA PHE A 124 -10.36 -26.06 -2.16
C PHE A 124 -11.12 -25.15 -3.11
N ARG A 125 -11.39 -25.57 -4.34
CA ARG A 125 -11.95 -24.71 -5.38
C ARG A 125 -13.25 -24.04 -4.99
N LYS A 126 -14.10 -24.73 -4.22
CA LYS A 126 -15.39 -24.19 -3.75
C LYS A 126 -15.25 -22.89 -2.96
N TYR A 127 -14.11 -22.69 -2.26
CA TYR A 127 -13.87 -21.50 -1.46
C TYR A 127 -13.52 -20.27 -2.28
N THR A 128 -13.23 -20.42 -3.56
CA THR A 128 -12.90 -19.32 -4.48
C THR A 128 -14.11 -18.78 -5.21
N ALA A 129 -15.30 -19.20 -4.85
CA ALA A 129 -16.54 -18.83 -5.51
C ALA A 129 -16.75 -17.31 -5.52
N PHE A 130 -17.22 -16.81 -6.65
CA PHE A 130 -17.58 -15.41 -6.82
C PHE A 130 -18.79 -15.27 -7.72
N THR A 131 -19.35 -14.06 -7.81
CA THR A 131 -20.60 -13.79 -8.50
C THR A 131 -20.47 -12.55 -9.37
N ILE A 132 -20.86 -12.64 -10.65
CA ILE A 132 -21.09 -11.44 -11.44
C ILE A 132 -22.53 -11.06 -11.18
N PRO A 133 -22.79 -9.88 -10.56
CA PRO A 133 -24.16 -9.49 -10.27
C PRO A 133 -24.93 -9.12 -11.54
N SER A 134 -26.25 -9.21 -11.49
CA SER A 134 -27.10 -8.68 -12.54
C SER A 134 -27.30 -7.17 -12.37
N VAL A 135 -27.71 -6.51 -13.45
CA VAL A 135 -28.00 -5.07 -13.37
C VAL A 135 -29.09 -4.82 -12.34
N ASN A 136 -28.81 -3.94 -11.38
CA ASN A 136 -29.69 -3.61 -10.24
C ASN A 136 -30.11 -4.83 -9.39
N ASN A 137 -29.34 -5.90 -9.44
CA ASN A 137 -29.65 -7.15 -8.74
C ASN A 137 -31.05 -7.71 -9.04
N GLY A 138 -31.57 -7.43 -10.25
CA GLY A 138 -32.91 -7.83 -10.63
C GLY A 138 -33.07 -9.31 -10.92
N THR A 139 -31.98 -10.04 -11.18
CA THR A 139 -31.94 -11.48 -11.39
C THR A 139 -30.79 -12.08 -10.62
N PRO A 140 -30.77 -13.41 -10.39
CA PRO A 140 -29.60 -14.05 -9.80
C PRO A 140 -28.36 -13.82 -10.65
N GLY A 141 -27.22 -13.57 -10.00
CA GLY A 141 -25.95 -13.40 -10.66
C GLY A 141 -25.39 -14.72 -11.21
N ILE A 142 -24.38 -14.60 -12.06
CA ILE A 142 -23.68 -15.76 -12.61
C ILE A 142 -22.55 -16.12 -11.65
N ARG A 143 -22.51 -17.38 -11.22
CA ARG A 143 -21.55 -17.85 -10.24
C ARG A 143 -20.48 -18.73 -10.86
N TYR A 144 -19.25 -18.53 -10.40
CA TYR A 144 -18.07 -19.27 -10.84
C TYR A 144 -17.20 -19.67 -9.66
N GLN A 145 -16.34 -20.66 -9.89
CA GLN A 145 -15.22 -20.96 -9.00
C GLN A 145 -13.94 -21.15 -9.83
N TYR A 146 -12.80 -21.00 -9.20
CA TYR A 146 -11.51 -21.17 -9.85
C TYR A 146 -11.10 -22.63 -9.96
N ASN A 147 -10.50 -22.98 -11.10
CA ASN A 147 -9.85 -24.28 -11.34
C ASN A 147 -8.32 -24.16 -11.22
N VAL A 148 -7.81 -22.94 -11.23
CA VAL A 148 -6.38 -22.64 -11.23
C VAL A 148 -6.06 -21.69 -10.06
N LEU A 149 -4.77 -21.47 -9.80
CA LEU A 149 -4.36 -20.53 -8.75
C LEU A 149 -4.90 -19.14 -9.06
N PRO A 150 -5.73 -18.57 -8.17
CA PRO A 150 -6.30 -17.25 -8.43
C PRO A 150 -5.31 -16.12 -8.22
N GLN A 151 -5.40 -15.09 -9.05
CA GLN A 151 -4.70 -13.83 -8.80
C GLN A 151 -5.29 -13.16 -7.56
N GLY A 152 -4.44 -12.60 -6.71
CA GLY A 152 -4.86 -11.93 -5.49
C GLY A 152 -5.03 -12.84 -4.27
N TRP A 153 -4.94 -14.14 -4.44
CA TRP A 153 -4.91 -15.07 -3.31
C TRP A 153 -3.47 -15.30 -2.87
N LYS A 154 -3.20 -15.13 -1.58
CA LYS A 154 -1.83 -15.26 -1.05
C LYS A 154 -1.25 -16.68 -1.19
N GLY A 155 -2.09 -17.69 -1.32
CA GLY A 155 -1.65 -19.04 -1.61
C GLY A 155 -1.03 -19.20 -2.99
N SER A 156 -1.42 -18.39 -3.97
CA SER A 156 -0.91 -18.49 -5.33
C SER A 156 0.59 -18.24 -5.44
N PRO A 157 1.14 -17.11 -4.94
CA PRO A 157 2.59 -16.94 -4.93
C PRO A 157 3.30 -17.96 -4.06
N ALA A 158 2.72 -18.39 -2.96
CA ALA A 158 3.29 -19.39 -2.08
C ALA A 158 3.46 -20.75 -2.79
N ILE A 159 2.41 -21.21 -3.46
CA ILE A 159 2.45 -22.47 -4.22
C ILE A 159 3.38 -22.35 -5.42
N PHE A 160 3.36 -21.22 -6.12
CA PHE A 160 4.19 -21.01 -7.30
C PHE A 160 5.65 -20.72 -6.99
N GLN A 161 6.01 -20.52 -5.73
CA GLN A 161 7.35 -20.11 -5.32
C GLN A 161 8.47 -21.00 -5.85
N SER A 162 8.31 -22.31 -5.75
CA SER A 162 9.35 -23.26 -6.23
C SER A 162 9.55 -23.16 -7.74
N SER A 163 8.48 -23.01 -8.50
CA SER A 163 8.56 -22.81 -9.95
C SER A 163 9.20 -21.48 -10.30
N MET A 164 8.83 -20.42 -9.59
CA MET A 164 9.42 -19.09 -9.81
C MET A 164 10.91 -19.11 -9.51
N THR A 165 11.34 -19.77 -8.46
CA THR A 165 12.75 -19.91 -8.10
C THR A 165 13.54 -20.57 -9.24
N LYS A 166 13.00 -21.65 -9.82
CA LYS A 166 13.63 -22.32 -10.95
C LYS A 166 13.69 -21.43 -12.19
N ILE A 167 12.62 -20.73 -12.48
CA ILE A 167 12.53 -19.83 -13.64
C ILE A 167 13.54 -18.69 -13.52
N LEU A 168 13.69 -18.12 -12.34
CA LEU A 168 14.57 -16.98 -12.08
C LEU A 168 16.04 -17.36 -11.89
N GLU A 169 16.35 -18.63 -11.65
CA GLU A 169 17.72 -19.06 -11.32
C GLU A 169 18.77 -18.60 -12.34
N PRO A 170 18.60 -18.80 -13.66
CA PRO A 170 19.62 -18.36 -14.61
C PRO A 170 19.85 -16.85 -14.58
N PHE A 171 18.78 -16.07 -14.45
CA PHE A 171 18.90 -14.62 -14.38
C PHE A 171 19.61 -14.18 -13.09
N ARG A 172 19.28 -14.80 -11.96
CA ARG A 172 19.93 -14.49 -10.68
C ARG A 172 21.42 -14.82 -10.70
N LYS A 173 21.83 -15.93 -11.33
CA LYS A 173 23.23 -16.31 -11.45
C LYS A 173 24.03 -15.29 -12.26
N GLN A 174 23.44 -14.77 -13.34
CA GLN A 174 24.09 -13.76 -14.17
C GLN A 174 24.08 -12.36 -13.54
N ASN A 175 23.18 -12.12 -12.58
CA ASN A 175 22.99 -10.81 -11.96
C ASN A 175 22.90 -10.94 -10.43
N PRO A 176 24.00 -11.37 -9.76
CA PRO A 176 23.93 -11.69 -8.33
C PRO A 176 23.62 -10.49 -7.43
N ASP A 177 23.83 -9.27 -7.91
CA ASP A 177 23.56 -8.04 -7.14
C ASP A 177 22.13 -7.52 -7.30
N ILE A 178 21.37 -8.12 -8.19
CA ILE A 178 19.96 -7.76 -8.38
C ILE A 178 19.12 -8.54 -7.36
N VAL A 179 18.28 -7.82 -6.64
CA VAL A 179 17.37 -8.40 -5.65
C VAL A 179 15.99 -8.56 -6.27
N ILE A 180 15.44 -9.75 -6.21
CA ILE A 180 14.10 -10.05 -6.74
C ILE A 180 13.24 -10.57 -5.59
N TYR A 181 12.09 -9.93 -5.38
CA TYR A 181 11.14 -10.31 -4.34
C TYR A 181 9.74 -10.47 -4.95
N GLN A 182 9.10 -11.61 -4.66
CA GLN A 182 7.74 -11.89 -5.09
C GLN A 182 6.76 -11.55 -3.98
N TYR A 183 5.82 -10.65 -4.28
CA TYR A 183 4.72 -10.31 -3.39
C TYR A 183 3.41 -10.33 -4.17
N MET A 184 2.48 -11.17 -3.77
CA MET A 184 1.20 -11.33 -4.45
C MET A 184 1.41 -11.65 -5.94
N ASP A 185 0.84 -10.86 -6.83
CA ASP A 185 0.95 -11.04 -8.28
C ASP A 185 2.16 -10.33 -8.88
N ASP A 186 3.03 -9.75 -8.05
CA ASP A 186 4.10 -8.87 -8.51
C ASP A 186 5.49 -9.40 -8.19
N LEU A 187 6.44 -9.06 -9.05
CA LEU A 187 7.88 -9.16 -8.77
C LEU A 187 8.44 -7.76 -8.56
N TYR A 188 9.18 -7.59 -7.47
CA TYR A 188 9.93 -6.37 -7.17
C TYR A 188 11.38 -6.63 -7.50
N VAL A 189 11.94 -5.89 -8.45
CA VAL A 189 13.28 -6.11 -8.99
C VAL A 189 14.14 -4.89 -8.69
N GLY A 190 15.07 -5.04 -7.75
CA GLY A 190 15.92 -3.95 -7.28
C GLY A 190 17.35 -4.05 -7.72
N SER A 191 17.94 -2.93 -8.14
CA SER A 191 19.35 -2.83 -8.48
C SER A 191 19.94 -1.49 -8.07
N ASP A 192 21.27 -1.43 -8.01
CA ASP A 192 22.01 -0.20 -7.78
C ASP A 192 22.63 0.35 -9.07
N LEU A 193 22.24 -0.19 -10.21
CA LEU A 193 22.70 0.25 -11.51
C LEU A 193 22.23 1.65 -11.84
N GLU A 194 22.93 2.31 -12.74
CA GLU A 194 22.44 3.54 -13.35
C GLU A 194 21.11 3.25 -14.05
N ILE A 195 20.21 4.23 -14.10
CA ILE A 195 18.81 3.99 -14.47
C ILE A 195 18.65 3.37 -15.87
N GLY A 196 19.47 3.78 -16.84
CA GLY A 196 19.45 3.20 -18.17
C GLY A 196 19.84 1.73 -18.17
N GLN A 197 20.86 1.37 -17.41
CA GLN A 197 21.30 -0.02 -17.23
C GLN A 197 20.25 -0.83 -16.48
N HIS A 198 19.63 -0.25 -15.47
CA HIS A 198 18.56 -0.90 -14.73
C HIS A 198 17.41 -1.28 -15.69
N ARG A 199 16.98 -0.36 -16.53
CA ARG A 199 15.91 -0.60 -17.51
C ARG A 199 16.25 -1.69 -18.50
N ILE A 200 17.53 -1.76 -18.94
CA ILE A 200 18.00 -2.83 -19.80
C ILE A 200 17.87 -4.18 -19.10
N LYS A 201 18.26 -4.26 -17.82
CA LYS A 201 18.15 -5.49 -17.04
C LYS A 201 16.69 -5.90 -16.83
N ILE A 202 15.81 -4.96 -16.62
CA ILE A 202 14.37 -5.24 -16.52
C ILE A 202 13.86 -5.85 -17.83
N GLU A 203 14.25 -5.29 -18.96
CA GLU A 203 13.84 -5.84 -20.26
C GLU A 203 14.42 -7.23 -20.51
N GLU A 204 15.66 -7.47 -20.12
CA GLU A 204 16.25 -8.82 -20.17
C GLU A 204 15.44 -9.81 -19.33
N LEU A 205 15.03 -9.42 -18.12
CA LEU A 205 14.20 -10.26 -17.27
C LEU A 205 12.82 -10.51 -17.89
N ARG A 206 12.19 -9.49 -18.46
CA ARG A 206 10.92 -9.66 -19.13
C ARG A 206 11.01 -10.64 -20.30
N GLN A 207 12.06 -10.56 -21.10
CA GLN A 207 12.29 -11.50 -22.19
C GLN A 207 12.57 -12.90 -21.68
N HIS A 208 13.30 -13.02 -20.56
CA HIS A 208 13.54 -14.31 -19.93
C HIS A 208 12.23 -14.96 -19.46
N LEU A 209 11.36 -14.20 -18.82
CA LEU A 209 10.04 -14.66 -18.38
C LEU A 209 9.15 -15.04 -19.57
N LEU A 210 9.23 -14.28 -20.65
CA LEU A 210 8.47 -14.58 -21.87
C LEU A 210 8.87 -15.92 -22.48
N ARG A 211 10.13 -16.29 -22.44
CA ARG A 211 10.61 -17.61 -22.92
C ARG A 211 9.99 -18.77 -22.14
N TRP A 212 9.60 -18.51 -20.88
CA TRP A 212 8.88 -19.49 -20.06
C TRP A 212 7.37 -19.43 -20.27
N GLY A 213 6.90 -18.57 -21.18
CA GLY A 213 5.48 -18.39 -21.47
C GLY A 213 4.77 -17.38 -20.58
N PHE A 214 5.50 -16.58 -19.81
CA PHE A 214 4.88 -15.59 -18.93
C PHE A 214 5.02 -14.20 -19.53
N THR A 215 3.86 -13.63 -19.89
CA THR A 215 3.80 -12.25 -20.34
C THR A 215 3.79 -11.32 -19.15
N THR A 216 4.59 -10.28 -19.23
CA THR A 216 4.55 -9.16 -18.30
C THR A 216 4.04 -7.95 -19.07
N PRO A 217 3.31 -7.04 -18.40
CA PRO A 217 2.80 -5.85 -19.10
C PRO A 217 3.91 -5.10 -19.78
N ASP A 218 3.68 -4.73 -21.04
CA ASP A 218 4.61 -3.91 -21.76
C ASP A 218 4.68 -2.54 -21.10
N LYS A 219 5.93 -2.00 -20.98
CA LYS A 219 6.15 -0.64 -20.54
C LYS A 219 5.62 0.33 -21.56
N LYS A 220 4.33 0.53 -21.59
CA LYS A 220 3.83 1.74 -22.23
C LYS A 220 4.16 2.87 -21.27
N HIS A 221 5.14 3.65 -21.69
CA HIS A 221 5.64 4.75 -20.91
C HIS A 221 4.52 5.68 -20.51
N GLN A 222 4.25 5.71 -19.25
CA GLN A 222 3.51 6.79 -18.68
C GLN A 222 4.39 8.03 -18.83
N LYS A 223 3.96 8.95 -19.68
CA LYS A 223 4.73 10.15 -19.99
C LYS A 223 4.69 11.21 -18.88
N GLU A 224 3.77 11.05 -17.92
CA GLU A 224 3.59 12.04 -16.85
C GLU A 224 3.59 11.38 -15.47
N PRO A 225 4.24 11.99 -14.46
CA PRO A 225 4.16 11.55 -13.08
C PRO A 225 2.72 11.70 -12.52
N PRO A 226 2.34 10.89 -11.54
CA PRO A 226 3.15 9.89 -10.89
C PRO A 226 3.19 8.59 -11.68
N PHE A 227 4.38 8.06 -11.84
CA PHE A 227 4.60 6.79 -12.50
C PHE A 227 4.24 5.64 -11.56
N LEU A 228 2.99 5.55 -11.15
CA LEU A 228 2.59 4.64 -10.09
C LEU A 228 2.29 3.23 -10.56
N TRP A 229 2.22 3.00 -11.90
CA TRP A 229 1.61 1.78 -12.39
C TRP A 229 2.34 1.25 -13.61
N MET A 230 2.47 -0.07 -13.70
CA MET A 230 2.99 -0.76 -14.87
C MET A 230 4.50 -0.65 -15.08
N GLY A 231 5.25 -1.40 -14.30
CA GLY A 231 6.70 -1.48 -14.45
C GLY A 231 7.38 -0.17 -14.08
N TYR A 232 6.76 0.59 -13.19
CA TYR A 232 7.39 1.81 -12.78
C TYR A 232 8.41 1.60 -11.71
N GLU A 233 9.21 2.63 -11.61
CA GLU A 233 10.40 2.64 -10.82
C GLU A 233 10.16 3.33 -9.49
N LEU A 234 10.56 2.63 -8.44
CA LEU A 234 10.64 3.17 -7.10
C LEU A 234 12.11 3.46 -6.82
N HIS A 235 12.39 4.43 -5.96
CA HIS A 235 13.76 4.79 -5.58
C HIS A 235 13.89 4.76 -4.05
N PRO A 236 13.93 3.54 -3.45
CA PRO A 236 13.91 3.42 -2.00
C PRO A 236 15.05 4.11 -1.27
N ASP A 237 16.22 4.20 -1.88
CA ASP A 237 17.37 4.87 -1.26
C ASP A 237 17.13 6.36 -1.03
N LYS A 238 16.15 6.96 -1.70
CA LYS A 238 15.78 8.36 -1.54
C LYS A 238 14.63 8.57 -0.56
N TRP A 239 14.06 7.52 -0.02
CA TRP A 239 12.96 7.64 0.94
C TRP A 239 13.52 8.15 2.27
N THR A 240 13.05 9.32 2.68
CA THR A 240 13.47 9.96 3.93
C THR A 240 12.35 9.90 4.94
N VAL A 241 12.72 9.89 6.22
CA VAL A 241 11.75 10.03 7.30
C VAL A 241 11.40 11.50 7.43
N GLN A 242 10.11 11.82 7.48
CA GLN A 242 9.66 13.18 7.66
C GLN A 242 9.72 13.52 9.16
N PRO A 243 10.64 14.41 9.60
CA PRO A 243 10.76 14.73 11.01
C PRO A 243 9.61 15.63 11.49
N ILE A 244 9.37 15.61 12.79
CA ILE A 244 8.50 16.59 13.43
C ILE A 244 9.27 17.91 13.42
N GLN A 245 8.68 18.95 12.87
CA GLN A 245 9.33 20.25 12.75
C GLN A 245 8.67 21.28 13.65
N LEU A 246 9.52 22.14 14.24
CA LEU A 246 9.08 23.26 15.05
C LEU A 246 9.21 24.55 14.22
N PRO A 247 8.29 25.50 14.39
CA PRO A 247 8.37 26.76 13.65
C PRO A 247 9.67 27.52 13.99
N VAL A 248 10.23 28.21 12.99
CA VAL A 248 11.34 29.12 13.16
C VAL A 248 10.80 30.53 12.98
N GLN A 249 10.82 31.32 14.03
CA GLN A 249 10.24 32.66 14.02
C GLN A 249 11.16 33.64 14.73
N ASP A 250 11.17 34.88 14.25
CA ASP A 250 11.88 35.96 14.90
C ASP A 250 11.08 36.57 16.05
N SER A 251 9.77 36.46 15.96
CA SER A 251 8.84 37.00 16.94
C SER A 251 7.79 35.97 17.31
N TRP A 252 7.52 35.81 18.57
CA TRP A 252 6.57 34.84 19.12
C TRP A 252 5.47 35.55 19.88
N THR A 253 4.24 35.22 19.57
CA THR A 253 3.08 35.67 20.35
C THR A 253 2.72 34.64 21.42
N VAL A 254 1.89 35.04 22.38
CA VAL A 254 1.37 34.12 23.39
C VAL A 254 0.73 32.90 22.72
N ASN A 255 -0.07 33.13 21.68
CA ASN A 255 -0.72 32.06 20.94
C ASN A 255 0.29 31.11 20.29
N ASP A 256 1.36 31.65 19.70
CA ASP A 256 2.43 30.85 19.09
C ASP A 256 3.10 29.94 20.13
N ILE A 257 3.37 30.46 21.31
CA ILE A 257 4.01 29.68 22.38
C ILE A 257 3.06 28.61 22.92
N GLN A 258 1.77 28.92 23.06
CA GLN A 258 0.78 27.91 23.47
C GLN A 258 0.70 26.74 22.48
N LYS A 259 0.71 27.04 21.19
CA LYS A 259 0.72 26.03 20.12
C LYS A 259 2.01 25.20 20.15
N LEU A 260 3.14 25.88 20.36
CA LEU A 260 4.45 25.22 20.44
C LEU A 260 4.51 24.26 21.63
N VAL A 261 4.08 24.72 22.81
CA VAL A 261 4.03 23.89 24.03
C VAL A 261 3.11 22.69 23.81
N GLY A 262 1.95 22.89 23.22
CA GLY A 262 1.02 21.79 22.89
C GLY A 262 1.66 20.74 21.99
N LYS A 263 2.35 21.18 20.93
CA LYS A 263 3.04 20.30 20.00
C LYS A 263 4.18 19.54 20.68
N LEU A 264 4.97 20.23 21.52
CA LEU A 264 6.08 19.62 22.27
C LEU A 264 5.58 18.63 23.31
N ASN A 265 4.50 18.94 24.02
CA ASN A 265 3.90 18.00 24.96
C ASN A 265 3.45 16.73 24.26
N TRP A 266 2.82 16.87 23.11
CA TRP A 266 2.47 15.71 22.30
C TRP A 266 3.72 14.95 21.84
N ALA A 267 4.74 15.67 21.32
CA ALA A 267 5.98 15.06 20.84
C ALA A 267 6.75 14.34 21.96
N SER A 268 6.56 14.72 23.21
CA SER A 268 7.21 14.07 24.36
C SER A 268 6.79 12.61 24.53
N GLN A 269 5.65 12.22 23.97
CA GLN A 269 5.21 10.83 23.96
C GLN A 269 6.04 9.99 22.98
N ILE A 270 6.60 10.63 21.97
CA ILE A 270 7.46 10.00 20.97
C ILE A 270 8.93 10.13 21.40
N TYR A 271 9.31 11.30 21.90
CA TYR A 271 10.66 11.65 22.31
C TYR A 271 10.67 12.04 23.80
N PRO A 272 10.95 11.11 24.71
CA PRO A 272 10.85 11.37 26.15
C PRO A 272 11.78 12.48 26.68
N GLY A 273 12.83 12.83 25.93
CA GLY A 273 13.75 13.89 26.33
C GLY A 273 13.23 15.32 26.12
N ILE A 274 12.09 15.48 25.44
CA ILE A 274 11.48 16.79 25.18
C ILE A 274 11.01 17.42 26.47
N LYS A 275 11.35 18.71 26.66
CA LYS A 275 10.99 19.49 27.84
C LYS A 275 10.30 20.79 27.45
N VAL A 276 9.37 21.24 28.27
CA VAL A 276 8.58 22.46 27.99
C VAL A 276 8.61 23.46 29.15
N ARG A 277 9.33 23.17 30.19
CA ARG A 277 9.30 23.97 31.43
C ARG A 277 9.61 25.46 31.20
N GLN A 278 10.69 25.77 30.49
CA GLN A 278 11.10 27.15 30.28
C GLN A 278 10.17 27.89 29.33
N LEU A 279 9.63 27.17 28.31
CA LEU A 279 8.65 27.74 27.41
C LEU A 279 7.31 28.00 28.09
N CYS A 280 6.88 27.11 29.00
CA CYS A 280 5.68 27.34 29.79
C CYS A 280 5.81 28.55 30.71
N ARG A 281 7.00 28.83 31.27
CA ARG A 281 7.21 29.99 32.11
C ARG A 281 6.95 31.30 31.39
N LEU A 282 7.15 31.33 30.07
CA LEU A 282 6.89 32.53 29.25
C LEU A 282 5.40 32.91 29.24
N LEU A 283 4.55 31.99 29.54
CA LEU A 283 3.07 32.19 29.50
C LEU A 283 2.55 32.77 30.82
N ARG A 284 3.39 32.90 31.86
CA ARG A 284 2.97 33.50 33.14
C ARG A 284 2.64 34.96 32.96
N GLY A 285 1.45 35.34 33.41
CA GLY A 285 1.00 36.71 33.32
C GLY A 285 0.59 37.17 31.95
N ALA A 286 0.46 36.25 31.00
CA ALA A 286 0.01 36.55 29.66
C ALA A 286 -1.44 37.05 29.68
N LYS A 287 -1.72 38.16 28.96
CA LYS A 287 -3.03 38.78 28.94
C LYS A 287 -3.79 38.55 27.62
N ALA A 288 -3.13 38.70 26.49
CA ALA A 288 -3.77 38.56 25.16
C ALA A 288 -2.98 37.58 24.31
N LEU A 289 -3.70 36.83 23.48
CA LEU A 289 -3.10 35.84 22.57
C LEU A 289 -2.16 36.46 21.52
N THR A 290 -2.40 37.75 21.21
CA THR A 290 -1.61 38.48 20.21
C THR A 290 -0.41 39.20 20.80
N ASP A 291 -0.21 39.20 22.13
CA ASP A 291 0.91 39.85 22.76
C ASP A 291 2.22 39.15 22.37
N ILE A 292 3.23 39.96 22.04
CA ILE A 292 4.54 39.45 21.70
C ILE A 292 5.29 39.13 23.03
N VAL A 293 5.87 37.93 23.06
CA VAL A 293 6.63 37.47 24.21
C VAL A 293 8.09 37.29 23.80
N PRO A 294 9.02 38.04 24.42
CA PRO A 294 10.43 37.80 24.15
C PRO A 294 10.87 36.48 24.81
N LEU A 295 11.65 35.69 24.07
CA LEU A 295 12.15 34.43 24.60
C LEU A 295 13.32 34.72 25.55
N THR A 296 13.28 34.10 26.72
CA THR A 296 14.43 34.11 27.64
C THR A 296 15.56 33.22 27.10
N GLU A 297 16.79 33.40 27.57
CA GLU A 297 17.91 32.54 27.20
C GLU A 297 17.58 31.06 27.48
N GLU A 298 16.97 30.80 28.64
CA GLU A 298 16.59 29.46 29.05
C GLU A 298 15.58 28.85 28.11
N ALA A 299 14.60 29.64 27.65
CA ALA A 299 13.59 29.19 26.71
C ALA A 299 14.18 28.92 25.32
N GLU A 300 15.10 29.79 24.85
CA GLU A 300 15.79 29.57 23.58
C GLU A 300 16.66 28.31 23.63
N LEU A 301 17.35 28.07 24.74
CA LEU A 301 18.14 26.86 24.90
C LEU A 301 17.27 25.60 24.91
N GLU A 302 16.17 25.64 25.64
CA GLU A 302 15.20 24.52 25.67
C GLU A 302 14.67 24.24 24.28
N LEU A 303 14.30 25.28 23.54
CA LEU A 303 13.82 25.11 22.15
C LEU A 303 14.89 24.52 21.25
N ALA A 304 16.14 24.99 21.36
CA ALA A 304 17.25 24.47 20.58
C ALA A 304 17.53 22.98 20.90
N GLU A 305 17.51 22.62 22.15
CA GLU A 305 17.69 21.23 22.60
C GLU A 305 16.57 20.34 22.07
N ASN A 306 15.32 20.81 22.10
CA ASN A 306 14.19 20.10 21.58
C ASN A 306 14.31 19.89 20.06
N ARG A 307 14.80 20.91 19.33
CA ARG A 307 15.06 20.77 17.89
C ARG A 307 16.07 19.68 17.59
N GLU A 308 17.13 19.58 18.37
CA GLU A 308 18.12 18.52 18.21
C GLU A 308 17.55 17.14 18.49
N ILE A 309 16.73 17.01 19.53
CA ILE A 309 16.07 15.74 19.85
C ILE A 309 15.16 15.30 18.71
N LEU A 310 14.41 16.22 18.10
CA LEU A 310 13.49 15.91 17.01
C LEU A 310 14.19 15.52 15.71
N LYS A 311 15.48 15.80 15.56
CA LYS A 311 16.27 15.35 14.41
C LYS A 311 16.69 13.89 14.52
N GLU A 312 16.73 13.35 15.72
CA GLU A 312 17.19 11.98 15.97
C GLU A 312 16.12 10.95 15.64
N THR A 313 16.58 9.76 15.20
CA THR A 313 15.68 8.62 15.09
C THR A 313 15.29 8.16 16.49
N VAL A 314 14.03 7.76 16.65
CA VAL A 314 13.53 7.29 17.94
C VAL A 314 14.26 6.02 18.33
N HIS A 315 14.89 6.02 19.53
CA HIS A 315 15.58 4.85 20.04
C HIS A 315 14.60 3.74 20.41
N GLY A 316 14.97 2.50 20.09
CA GLY A 316 14.22 1.33 20.51
C GLY A 316 12.98 1.05 19.67
N VAL A 317 12.87 1.67 18.49
CA VAL A 317 11.80 1.38 17.55
C VAL A 317 12.30 0.35 16.54
N TYR A 318 11.84 -0.90 16.69
CA TYR A 318 12.19 -2.00 15.81
C TYR A 318 10.93 -2.65 15.28
N TYR A 319 11.03 -3.13 14.04
CA TYR A 319 9.95 -3.87 13.44
C TYR A 319 9.87 -5.29 14.02
N ASP A 320 8.70 -5.66 14.50
CA ASP A 320 8.40 -7.00 15.00
C ASP A 320 7.51 -7.72 13.97
N PRO A 321 8.03 -8.74 13.26
CA PRO A 321 7.25 -9.43 12.23
C PRO A 321 5.97 -10.10 12.75
N SER A 322 5.85 -10.36 14.06
CA SER A 322 4.67 -10.99 14.64
C SER A 322 3.51 -10.03 14.89
N LYS A 323 3.74 -8.72 14.76
CA LYS A 323 2.73 -7.69 15.01
C LYS A 323 2.27 -7.05 13.71
N ASP A 324 1.03 -6.55 13.70
CA ASP A 324 0.48 -5.83 12.57
C ASP A 324 1.15 -4.47 12.39
N LEU A 325 1.29 -4.05 11.14
CA LEU A 325 1.65 -2.68 10.79
C LEU A 325 0.38 -1.86 10.67
N ILE A 326 0.43 -0.63 11.16
CA ILE A 326 -0.69 0.32 11.09
C ILE A 326 -0.20 1.57 10.37
N ALA A 327 -0.98 2.09 9.44
CA ALA A 327 -0.71 3.34 8.75
C ALA A 327 -1.83 4.33 9.02
N GLU A 328 -1.47 5.51 9.50
CA GLU A 328 -2.42 6.62 9.63
C GLU A 328 -2.09 7.69 8.61
N ILE A 329 -3.13 8.30 8.08
CA ILE A 329 -3.03 9.35 7.07
C ILE A 329 -3.80 10.56 7.54
N GLN A 330 -3.22 11.76 7.35
CA GLN A 330 -3.89 13.02 7.60
C GLN A 330 -3.85 13.87 6.34
N LYS A 331 -4.96 14.57 6.05
CA LYS A 331 -4.99 15.56 4.99
C LYS A 331 -4.39 16.87 5.54
N GLN A 332 -3.33 17.35 4.93
CA GLN A 332 -2.64 18.56 5.38
C GLN A 332 -3.03 19.82 4.60
N GLY A 333 -3.43 19.66 3.38
CA GLY A 333 -3.82 20.74 2.51
C GLY A 333 -4.59 20.22 1.32
N GLN A 334 -4.78 21.04 0.30
CA GLN A 334 -5.59 20.66 -0.86
C GLN A 334 -5.02 19.44 -1.60
N ASP A 335 -3.69 19.38 -1.74
CA ASP A 335 -3.01 18.30 -2.45
C ASP A 335 -1.92 17.64 -1.59
N GLN A 336 -1.98 17.81 -0.27
CA GLN A 336 -0.93 17.37 0.64
C GLN A 336 -1.46 16.45 1.72
N TRP A 337 -0.75 15.36 1.94
CA TRP A 337 -1.11 14.31 2.90
C TRP A 337 0.14 13.93 3.69
N SER A 338 -0.02 13.67 4.96
CA SER A 338 1.04 13.12 5.81
C SER A 338 0.64 11.72 6.27
N TYR A 339 1.63 10.88 6.56
CA TYR A 339 1.36 9.54 7.05
C TYR A 339 2.41 9.07 8.04
N GLN A 340 2.02 8.15 8.90
CA GLN A 340 2.90 7.48 9.86
C GLN A 340 2.60 5.98 9.80
N ILE A 341 3.65 5.17 9.85
CA ILE A 341 3.53 3.72 9.92
C ILE A 341 4.14 3.27 11.25
N TYR A 342 3.38 2.52 12.02
CA TYR A 342 3.79 2.08 13.35
C TYR A 342 3.19 0.71 13.66
N GLN A 343 3.68 0.07 14.70
CA GLN A 343 3.10 -1.14 15.29
C GLN A 343 2.53 -0.84 16.67
N GLU A 344 3.20 0.02 17.40
CA GLU A 344 2.73 0.52 18.69
C GLU A 344 2.60 2.05 18.63
N PRO A 345 1.57 2.62 19.28
CA PRO A 345 1.35 4.06 19.24
C PRO A 345 2.60 4.85 19.64
N PHE A 346 2.85 5.94 18.92
CA PHE A 346 3.98 6.84 19.10
C PHE A 346 5.34 6.25 18.77
N LYS A 347 5.44 4.99 18.40
CA LYS A 347 6.69 4.36 17.98
C LYS A 347 6.71 4.19 16.47
N ASN A 348 6.80 5.30 15.77
CA ASN A 348 6.75 5.33 14.31
C ASN A 348 7.97 4.64 13.71
N LEU A 349 7.71 3.67 12.84
CA LEU A 349 8.73 3.01 12.02
C LEU A 349 9.07 3.84 10.79
N LYS A 350 8.10 4.56 10.27
CA LYS A 350 8.28 5.46 9.13
C LYS A 350 7.24 6.57 9.17
N THR A 351 7.67 7.76 8.81
CA THR A 351 6.78 8.89 8.58
C THR A 351 7.09 9.45 7.20
N GLY A 352 6.10 10.02 6.55
CA GLY A 352 6.30 10.57 5.23
C GLY A 352 5.19 11.51 4.82
N LYS A 353 5.32 11.98 3.60
CA LYS A 353 4.32 12.84 2.98
C LYS A 353 4.00 12.36 1.58
N TYR A 354 2.79 12.62 1.16
CA TYR A 354 2.35 12.41 -0.19
C TYR A 354 1.79 13.74 -0.70
N ALA A 355 2.32 14.20 -1.83
CA ALA A 355 1.81 15.39 -2.49
C ALA A 355 1.59 15.03 -3.95
N LYS A 356 0.38 15.23 -4.45
CA LYS A 356 0.10 14.95 -5.84
C LYS A 356 0.52 16.13 -6.69
N MET A 357 1.16 15.83 -7.83
CA MET A 357 1.43 16.85 -8.84
C MET A 357 0.10 17.33 -9.43
N ARG A 358 -0.03 18.63 -9.61
CA ARG A 358 -1.22 19.26 -10.16
C ARG A 358 -1.57 18.66 -11.52
N THR A 359 -2.66 17.92 -11.56
CA THR A 359 -3.37 17.61 -12.78
C THR A 359 -4.73 18.28 -12.71
N ALA A 360 -5.29 18.60 -13.85
CA ALA A 360 -6.49 19.40 -13.93
C ALA A 360 -7.75 18.77 -13.29
N HIS A 361 -7.74 17.48 -13.00
CA HIS A 361 -8.90 16.75 -12.49
C HIS A 361 -8.52 15.78 -11.39
N THR A 362 -8.40 16.30 -10.17
CA THR A 362 -8.18 15.46 -9.01
C THR A 362 -9.19 15.84 -7.91
N ASN A 363 -9.59 14.85 -7.11
CA ASN A 363 -10.42 15.04 -5.94
C ASN A 363 -9.78 14.36 -4.74
N ASP A 364 -10.29 14.62 -3.55
CA ASP A 364 -9.71 14.09 -2.31
C ASP A 364 -9.73 12.57 -2.25
N ILE A 365 -10.79 11.93 -2.75
CA ILE A 365 -10.90 10.48 -2.72
C ILE A 365 -9.87 9.85 -3.65
N LYS A 366 -9.69 10.41 -4.84
CA LYS A 366 -8.68 9.95 -5.78
C LYS A 366 -7.28 10.08 -5.18
N GLN A 367 -6.98 11.22 -4.57
CA GLN A 367 -5.69 11.44 -3.91
C GLN A 367 -5.47 10.49 -2.74
N LEU A 368 -6.47 10.30 -1.89
CA LEU A 368 -6.36 9.37 -0.77
C LEU A 368 -6.14 7.94 -1.27
N THR A 369 -6.85 7.54 -2.31
CA THR A 369 -6.70 6.21 -2.91
C THR A 369 -5.28 6.01 -3.44
N GLU A 370 -4.74 7.01 -4.12
CA GLU A 370 -3.35 6.98 -4.60
C GLU A 370 -2.35 6.95 -3.45
N ALA A 371 -2.60 7.73 -2.40
CA ALA A 371 -1.73 7.74 -1.21
C ALA A 371 -1.71 6.37 -0.53
N VAL A 372 -2.87 5.74 -0.36
CA VAL A 372 -2.95 4.39 0.22
C VAL A 372 -2.10 3.41 -0.57
N GLN A 373 -2.22 3.41 -1.89
CA GLN A 373 -1.46 2.51 -2.73
C GLN A 373 0.05 2.77 -2.67
N LYS A 374 0.46 4.04 -2.65
CA LYS A 374 1.87 4.41 -2.52
C LYS A 374 2.44 3.96 -1.17
N ILE A 375 1.74 4.24 -0.08
CA ILE A 375 2.18 3.87 1.27
C ILE A 375 2.26 2.35 1.42
N ALA A 376 1.26 1.63 0.89
CA ALA A 376 1.27 0.17 0.90
C ALA A 376 2.47 -0.37 0.11
N MET A 377 2.79 0.23 -1.03
CA MET A 377 3.92 -0.19 -1.84
C MET A 377 5.26 0.03 -1.13
N GLU A 378 5.45 1.17 -0.47
CA GLU A 378 6.62 1.40 0.36
C GLU A 378 6.73 0.35 1.46
N SER A 379 5.61 0.01 2.09
CA SER A 379 5.57 -1.01 3.14
C SER A 379 5.95 -2.40 2.62
N ILE A 380 5.51 -2.77 1.44
CA ILE A 380 5.89 -4.03 0.79
C ILE A 380 7.41 -4.08 0.58
N VAL A 381 7.99 -3.00 0.07
CA VAL A 381 9.43 -2.93 -0.16
C VAL A 381 10.22 -3.00 1.14
N ILE A 382 9.79 -2.31 2.18
CA ILE A 382 10.52 -2.23 3.45
C ILE A 382 10.31 -3.47 4.32
N TRP A 383 9.08 -3.95 4.46
CA TRP A 383 8.73 -5.02 5.42
C TRP A 383 8.11 -6.28 4.79
N GLY A 384 7.78 -6.26 3.52
CA GLY A 384 7.19 -7.42 2.86
C GLY A 384 5.71 -7.64 3.15
N LYS A 385 5.03 -6.63 3.63
CA LYS A 385 3.58 -6.69 3.87
C LYS A 385 2.95 -5.30 3.83
N THR A 386 1.62 -5.25 3.69
CA THR A 386 0.87 -4.00 3.71
C THR A 386 0.40 -3.69 5.13
N PRO A 387 0.33 -2.40 5.51
CA PRO A 387 -0.24 -2.03 6.80
C PRO A 387 -1.77 -2.06 6.76
N LYS A 388 -2.37 -2.09 7.94
CA LYS A 388 -3.79 -1.79 8.10
C LYS A 388 -3.94 -0.27 8.14
N PHE A 389 -4.72 0.28 7.23
CA PHE A 389 -4.89 1.72 7.11
C PHE A 389 -5.98 2.24 8.02
N ARG A 390 -5.72 3.37 8.66
CA ARG A 390 -6.71 4.15 9.38
C ARG A 390 -7.01 5.37 8.53
N LEU A 391 -8.15 5.34 7.83
CA LEU A 391 -8.48 6.32 6.80
C LEU A 391 -9.31 7.47 7.35
N PRO A 392 -8.91 8.74 7.05
CA PRO A 392 -9.65 9.94 7.51
C PRO A 392 -10.82 10.26 6.58
N ILE A 393 -11.74 9.33 6.44
CA ILE A 393 -12.87 9.45 5.54
C ILE A 393 -14.02 8.61 6.10
N GLN A 394 -15.24 8.95 5.75
CA GLN A 394 -16.39 8.15 6.13
C GLN A 394 -16.43 6.84 5.33
N LYS A 395 -16.78 5.77 6.01
CA LYS A 395 -16.82 4.42 5.45
C LYS A 395 -17.63 4.37 4.15
N GLU A 396 -18.82 4.95 4.14
CA GLU A 396 -19.70 4.93 2.97
C GLU A 396 -19.09 5.64 1.77
N THR A 397 -18.44 6.77 2.00
CA THR A 397 -17.80 7.54 0.93
C THR A 397 -16.65 6.76 0.32
N TRP A 398 -15.80 6.16 1.15
CA TRP A 398 -14.68 5.35 0.66
C TRP A 398 -15.17 4.12 -0.11
N GLU A 399 -16.10 3.37 0.46
CA GLU A 399 -16.61 2.15 -0.17
C GLU A 399 -17.31 2.41 -1.50
N THR A 400 -17.91 3.60 -1.67
CA THR A 400 -18.56 3.97 -2.93
C THR A 400 -17.54 4.22 -4.06
N TRP A 401 -16.39 4.79 -3.75
CA TRP A 401 -15.52 5.38 -4.78
C TRP A 401 -14.14 4.77 -4.94
N TRP A 402 -13.59 4.02 -3.95
CA TRP A 402 -12.19 3.60 -4.01
C TRP A 402 -11.87 2.75 -5.24
N THR A 403 -12.77 1.89 -5.68
CA THR A 403 -12.53 1.01 -6.82
C THR A 403 -12.33 1.75 -8.14
N ASP A 404 -12.89 2.96 -8.25
CA ASP A 404 -12.74 3.78 -9.47
C ASP A 404 -11.30 4.28 -9.65
N TYR A 405 -10.53 4.33 -8.59
CA TYR A 405 -9.16 4.85 -8.60
C TYR A 405 -8.12 3.80 -8.22
N TRP A 406 -8.56 2.58 -7.96
CA TRP A 406 -7.66 1.51 -7.55
C TRP A 406 -6.98 0.87 -8.76
N GLN A 407 -5.66 0.65 -8.67
CA GLN A 407 -4.88 0.09 -9.77
C GLN A 407 -3.99 -1.07 -9.35
N ALA A 408 -3.80 -1.29 -8.05
CA ALA A 408 -2.99 -2.41 -7.56
C ALA A 408 -3.76 -3.74 -7.64
N THR A 409 -3.00 -4.84 -7.71
CA THR A 409 -3.56 -6.19 -7.75
C THR A 409 -3.88 -6.73 -6.35
N TRP A 410 -3.34 -6.09 -5.32
CA TRP A 410 -3.58 -6.41 -3.91
C TRP A 410 -4.47 -5.33 -3.29
N ILE A 411 -5.14 -5.69 -2.19
CA ILE A 411 -6.01 -4.78 -1.44
C ILE A 411 -5.63 -4.88 0.03
N PRO A 412 -5.16 -3.79 0.65
CA PRO A 412 -4.83 -3.80 2.08
C PRO A 412 -6.09 -3.74 2.95
N GLU A 413 -5.94 -4.03 4.22
CA GLU A 413 -7.01 -3.83 5.19
C GLU A 413 -7.11 -2.35 5.55
N TRP A 414 -8.31 -1.90 5.85
CA TRP A 414 -8.54 -0.53 6.32
C TRP A 414 -9.67 -0.44 7.34
N GLU A 415 -9.63 0.62 8.11
CA GLU A 415 -10.70 1.04 9.00
C GLU A 415 -10.84 2.55 8.90
N PHE A 416 -11.89 3.09 9.47
CA PHE A 416 -12.24 4.51 9.30
C PHE A 416 -12.18 5.22 10.63
N VAL A 417 -11.53 6.39 10.64
CA VAL A 417 -11.32 7.14 11.87
C VAL A 417 -11.66 8.61 11.65
N ASN A 418 -12.13 9.25 12.72
CA ASN A 418 -12.24 10.69 12.79
C ASN A 418 -10.92 11.21 13.36
N THR A 419 -10.07 11.79 12.49
CA THR A 419 -8.79 12.33 12.92
C THR A 419 -9.02 13.61 13.73
N PRO A 420 -8.55 13.66 15.01
CA PRO A 420 -8.62 14.90 15.76
C PRO A 420 -7.84 16.00 15.04
N PRO A 421 -8.38 17.24 14.96
CA PRO A 421 -7.70 18.34 14.28
C PRO A 421 -6.29 18.62 14.79
N LEU A 422 -6.02 18.37 16.06
CA LEU A 422 -4.71 18.60 16.67
C LEU A 422 -3.63 17.67 16.13
N VAL A 423 -3.95 16.39 15.89
CA VAL A 423 -2.97 15.43 15.33
C VAL A 423 -2.52 15.87 13.95
N LYS A 424 -3.44 16.36 13.15
CA LYS A 424 -3.14 16.91 11.82
C LYS A 424 -2.13 18.05 11.92
N LEU A 425 -2.31 18.96 12.88
CA LEU A 425 -1.39 20.10 13.09
C LEU A 425 -0.02 19.64 13.55
N TRP A 426 0.04 18.61 14.38
CA TRP A 426 1.32 18.13 14.94
C TRP A 426 2.20 17.45 13.89
N TYR A 427 1.60 16.76 12.92
CA TYR A 427 2.31 16.20 11.78
C TYR A 427 2.31 17.14 10.57
N GLN A 428 2.13 18.43 10.79
CA GLN A 428 2.06 19.43 9.74
C GLN A 428 3.31 19.45 8.89
N LEU A 429 3.12 19.46 7.57
CA LEU A 429 4.20 19.53 6.61
C LEU A 429 4.78 20.95 6.58
N GLU A 430 6.11 21.05 6.43
CA GLU A 430 6.76 22.32 6.30
C GLU A 430 6.46 22.95 4.95
N LYS A 431 6.19 24.25 4.98
CA LYS A 431 6.08 25.04 3.73
C LYS A 431 7.46 25.24 3.15
N ASP A 432 7.60 25.05 1.85
CA ASP A 432 8.86 25.29 1.16
C ASP A 432 9.16 26.79 1.11
N PRO A 433 10.19 27.28 1.83
CA PRO A 433 10.49 28.71 1.87
C PRO A 433 11.08 29.25 0.57
N ILE A 434 11.57 28.36 -0.31
CA ILE A 434 12.18 28.77 -1.58
C ILE A 434 11.13 29.17 -2.60
N ALA A 435 9.98 28.57 -2.52
CA ALA A 435 8.92 28.89 -3.44
C ALA A 435 8.41 30.32 -3.27
N GLY A 436 8.71 30.98 -2.14
CA GLY A 436 8.23 32.34 -1.86
C GLY A 436 6.74 32.44 -2.11
N VAL A 437 6.17 31.33 -2.39
CA VAL A 437 4.78 31.19 -2.72
C VAL A 437 4.14 30.72 -1.46
N GLU A 438 3.32 31.55 -0.96
CA GLU A 438 2.49 31.09 0.10
C GLU A 438 1.69 29.92 -0.38
N THR A 439 1.90 28.85 0.31
CA THR A 439 1.06 27.71 0.16
C THR A 439 -0.11 27.87 1.09
N PHE A 440 -1.19 27.83 0.54
CA PHE A 440 -2.41 28.06 1.20
C PHE A 440 -3.15 26.84 1.58
#